data_7d10e2dc52b50471b42d520974bf45d6
#
_entry.id   7d10e2dc52b50471b42d520974bf45d6
#
_cell.length_a   1.000
_cell.length_b   1.000
_cell.length_c   1.000
_cell.angle_alpha   90.00
_cell.angle_beta   90.00
_cell.angle_gamma   90.00
#
_symmetry.space_group_name_H-M   'P 1'
#
loop_
_entity.id
_entity.type
_entity.pdbx_description
1 polymer ?
#
loop_
_entity_poly.entity_id
_entity_poly.type
_entity_poly.pdbx_seq_one_letter_code
_entity_poly.pdbx_strand_id
1 'polypeptide(L)'
;FECKYEIDSLASFLTLTNEFLENLDHDLSVITTTWMKAYEKILAVLQRESRPLFDPQTGHAQPFFYLFQRDTNIGSETLPLGGVGNPVNYDTGLVRSAFRPLDDATILQFFVPGNAHMLSELKLIVANVFDRIEQTQETTRLLEVTQQFINDIELGLREHAIVKHPKWGDVYAYEVDGYGGALFMDDANIPSLLSLPETGLLSKDDPVYQNTRKMVLSKDGNPYYLKGPFFEGIGGPHIGIRNAWPMSLLMRIRTTDDDAEILDSLKHVMDTTAGLGLMHESVNVGSRGGNDYTRPWFAWCNSEFGKTILHLAVHKPHLIFKKEYAETAYDIDALFSELL
;
A
#
# COMPACT_ATOMS: atom_id res chain seq x y z
N PHE A 1 -14.68 11.61 14.25
CA PHE A 1 -14.33 10.52 15.16
C PHE A 1 -12.91 10.01 14.92
N GLU A 2 -12.64 9.40 13.81
CA GLU A 2 -11.28 9.06 13.40
C GLU A 2 -10.77 10.11 12.42
N CYS A 3 -9.88 10.97 12.89
CA CYS A 3 -9.25 12.01 12.08
C CYS A 3 -7.79 11.63 11.76
N LYS A 4 -7.50 10.34 11.67
CA LYS A 4 -6.20 9.83 11.29
C LYS A 4 -5.94 10.15 9.81
N TYR A 5 -4.78 10.72 9.56
CA TYR A 5 -4.32 11.02 8.21
C TYR A 5 -3.39 9.92 7.73
N GLU A 6 -3.76 9.33 6.62
CA GLU A 6 -3.02 8.30 5.88
C GLU A 6 -2.93 8.71 4.41
N ILE A 7 -1.74 8.73 3.86
CA ILE A 7 -1.53 9.11 2.47
C ILE A 7 -2.18 8.11 1.49
N ASP A 8 -2.18 6.84 1.85
CA ASP A 8 -2.78 5.76 1.06
C ASP A 8 -4.31 5.84 1.01
N SER A 9 -4.96 6.34 2.07
CA SER A 9 -6.41 6.62 2.04
C SER A 9 -6.77 7.67 0.98
N LEU A 10 -5.92 8.68 0.79
CA LEU A 10 -6.09 9.66 -0.27
C LEU A 10 -5.79 9.07 -1.66
N ALA A 11 -4.73 8.25 -1.76
CA ALA A 11 -4.38 7.55 -2.99
C ALA A 11 -5.50 6.59 -3.43
N SER A 12 -6.15 5.89 -2.49
CA SER A 12 -7.24 4.95 -2.79
C SER A 12 -8.46 5.60 -3.46
N PHE A 13 -8.73 6.89 -3.20
CA PHE A 13 -9.74 7.64 -3.96
C PHE A 13 -9.34 7.76 -5.44
N LEU A 14 -8.05 7.96 -5.72
CA LEU A 14 -7.54 8.04 -7.08
C LEU A 14 -7.49 6.66 -7.75
N THR A 15 -7.13 5.61 -7.00
CA THR A 15 -7.16 4.22 -7.47
C THR A 15 -8.56 3.86 -7.96
N LEU A 16 -9.59 4.13 -7.15
CA LEU A 16 -10.98 3.87 -7.54
C LEU A 16 -11.37 4.62 -8.83
N THR A 17 -10.90 5.85 -8.98
CA THR A 17 -11.15 6.66 -10.19
C THR A 17 -10.45 6.05 -11.40
N ASN A 18 -9.17 5.71 -11.28
CA ASN A 18 -8.38 5.15 -12.36
C ASN A 18 -8.91 3.79 -12.81
N GLU A 19 -9.18 2.88 -11.86
CA GLU A 19 -9.77 1.56 -12.14
C GLU A 19 -11.15 1.69 -12.81
N PHE A 20 -11.98 2.64 -12.36
CA PHE A 20 -13.27 2.89 -12.99
C PHE A 20 -13.10 3.33 -14.45
N LEU A 21 -12.22 4.31 -14.72
CA LEU A 21 -12.00 4.82 -16.05
C LEU A 21 -11.41 3.77 -16.99
N GLU A 22 -10.46 2.98 -16.53
CA GLU A 22 -9.80 1.93 -17.32
C GLU A 22 -10.74 0.79 -17.68
N ASN A 23 -11.68 0.43 -16.80
CA ASN A 23 -12.64 -0.65 -17.02
C ASN A 23 -13.93 -0.22 -17.75
N LEU A 24 -14.20 1.08 -17.88
CA LEU A 24 -15.42 1.61 -18.53
C LEU A 24 -15.09 2.56 -19.68
N ASP A 25 -14.21 2.15 -20.58
CA ASP A 25 -13.85 2.87 -21.81
C ASP A 25 -13.53 4.36 -21.60
N HIS A 26 -12.95 4.69 -20.45
CA HIS A 26 -12.66 6.06 -20.01
C HIS A 26 -13.90 6.97 -19.95
N ASP A 27 -15.01 6.46 -19.41
CA ASP A 27 -16.20 7.29 -19.18
C ASP A 27 -15.92 8.40 -18.16
N LEU A 28 -15.70 9.60 -18.69
CA LEU A 28 -15.39 10.80 -17.90
C LEU A 28 -16.61 11.37 -17.15
N SER A 29 -17.78 10.76 -17.22
CA SER A 29 -18.98 11.25 -16.52
C SER A 29 -18.82 11.32 -15.00
N VAL A 30 -17.90 10.53 -14.43
CA VAL A 30 -17.55 10.55 -13.00
C VAL A 30 -16.72 11.79 -12.61
N ILE A 31 -16.04 12.43 -13.57
CA ILE A 31 -15.21 13.61 -13.34
C ILE A 31 -16.09 14.86 -13.23
N THR A 32 -16.89 14.88 -12.18
CA THR A 32 -17.82 15.99 -11.88
C THR A 32 -17.11 17.15 -11.18
N THR A 33 -17.82 18.29 -11.07
CA THR A 33 -17.34 19.42 -10.23
C THR A 33 -17.06 19.00 -8.80
N THR A 34 -17.80 18.03 -8.24
CA THR A 34 -17.56 17.49 -6.89
C THR A 34 -16.27 16.70 -6.85
N TRP A 35 -16.01 15.86 -7.87
CA TRP A 35 -14.75 15.12 -7.99
C TRP A 35 -13.55 16.09 -8.09
N MET A 36 -13.64 17.12 -8.94
CA MET A 36 -12.59 18.14 -9.08
C MET A 36 -12.26 18.84 -7.76
N LYS A 37 -13.30 19.20 -6.98
CA LYS A 37 -13.10 19.76 -5.64
C LYS A 37 -12.46 18.79 -4.66
N ALA A 38 -12.82 17.51 -4.70
CA ALA A 38 -12.19 16.49 -3.88
C ALA A 38 -10.71 16.32 -4.26
N TYR A 39 -10.41 16.24 -5.54
CA TYR A 39 -9.04 16.18 -6.05
C TYR A 39 -8.19 17.40 -5.62
N GLU A 40 -8.72 18.61 -5.78
CA GLU A 40 -8.06 19.83 -5.28
C GLU A 40 -7.76 19.78 -3.76
N LYS A 41 -8.66 19.18 -2.97
CA LYS A 41 -8.43 18.98 -1.53
C LYS A 41 -7.34 17.97 -1.25
N ILE A 42 -7.25 16.89 -2.03
CA ILE A 42 -6.14 15.94 -1.95
C ILE A 42 -4.82 16.67 -2.19
N LEU A 43 -4.67 17.39 -3.30
CA LEU A 43 -3.46 18.16 -3.59
C LEU A 43 -3.12 19.16 -2.49
N ALA A 44 -4.11 19.82 -1.90
CA ALA A 44 -3.90 20.75 -0.79
C ALA A 44 -3.40 20.05 0.48
N VAL A 45 -3.83 18.80 0.75
CA VAL A 45 -3.30 18.01 1.87
C VAL A 45 -1.86 17.60 1.57
N LEU A 46 -1.58 17.07 0.38
CA LEU A 46 -0.21 16.72 -0.02
C LEU A 46 0.74 17.92 0.12
N GLN A 47 0.30 19.10 -0.32
CA GLN A 47 1.09 20.33 -0.20
C GLN A 47 1.38 20.72 1.25
N ARG A 48 0.43 20.52 2.18
CA ARG A 48 0.63 20.79 3.61
C ARG A 48 1.61 19.80 4.23
N GLU A 49 1.45 18.53 3.90
CA GLU A 49 2.25 17.44 4.48
C GLU A 49 3.64 17.29 3.82
N SER A 50 3.91 18.02 2.72
CA SER A 50 5.25 18.15 2.14
C SER A 50 6.05 19.31 2.72
N ARG A 51 5.43 20.19 3.53
CA ARG A 51 6.13 21.36 4.09
C ARG A 51 7.17 20.96 5.12
N PRO A 52 8.31 21.69 5.20
CA PRO A 52 9.29 21.47 6.23
C PRO A 52 8.71 21.72 7.62
N LEU A 53 9.14 20.94 8.61
CA LEU A 53 8.78 21.13 10.02
C LEU A 53 9.60 22.26 10.68
N PHE A 54 10.77 22.53 10.12
CA PHE A 54 11.66 23.59 10.56
C PHE A 54 12.02 24.48 9.39
N ASP A 55 12.13 25.78 9.65
CA ASP A 55 12.64 26.71 8.66
C ASP A 55 14.09 26.37 8.31
N PRO A 56 14.44 26.15 7.04
CA PRO A 56 15.77 25.69 6.65
C PRO A 56 16.88 26.70 6.91
N GLN A 57 16.57 27.98 7.04
CA GLN A 57 17.55 29.05 7.28
C GLN A 57 17.75 29.33 8.77
N THR A 58 16.66 29.36 9.54
CA THR A 58 16.70 29.75 10.94
C THR A 58 16.65 28.58 11.92
N GLY A 59 16.22 27.39 11.46
CA GLY A 59 16.00 26.22 12.29
C GLY A 59 14.77 26.35 13.21
N HIS A 60 13.97 27.39 13.07
CA HIS A 60 12.77 27.59 13.90
C HIS A 60 11.65 26.66 13.45
N ALA A 61 10.92 26.11 14.43
CA ALA A 61 9.74 25.28 14.16
C ALA A 61 8.68 26.08 13.38
N GLN A 62 8.16 25.44 12.33
CA GLN A 62 7.06 25.97 11.52
C GLN A 62 5.71 25.59 12.14
N PRO A 63 4.61 26.31 11.81
CA PRO A 63 3.28 25.91 12.22
C PRO A 63 2.93 24.50 11.72
N PHE A 64 2.44 23.66 12.61
CA PHE A 64 1.97 22.32 12.28
C PHE A 64 0.55 22.39 11.71
N PHE A 65 0.31 21.62 10.64
CA PHE A 65 -1.00 21.58 9.99
C PHE A 65 -1.85 20.40 10.40
N TYR A 66 -1.20 19.30 10.81
CA TYR A 66 -1.85 18.11 11.30
C TYR A 66 -1.32 17.74 12.69
N LEU A 67 -2.25 17.51 13.60
CA LEU A 67 -1.98 17.05 14.96
C LEU A 67 -2.97 15.94 15.29
N PHE A 68 -2.47 14.84 15.83
CA PHE A 68 -3.33 13.77 16.31
C PHE A 68 -2.84 13.25 17.66
N GLN A 69 -3.68 13.40 18.67
CA GLN A 69 -3.50 12.78 19.97
C GLN A 69 -4.78 12.09 20.41
N ARG A 70 -4.61 10.93 21.03
CA ARG A 70 -5.70 10.20 21.67
C ARG A 70 -5.20 9.69 23.01
N ASP A 71 -6.11 9.62 23.99
CA ASP A 71 -5.84 8.97 25.27
C ASP A 71 -5.93 7.44 25.06
N THR A 72 -4.78 6.77 25.08
CA THR A 72 -4.66 5.36 24.80
C THR A 72 -3.40 4.79 25.50
N ASN A 73 -3.46 3.51 25.83
CA ASN A 73 -2.28 2.75 26.29
C ASN A 73 -1.58 1.98 25.15
N ILE A 74 -2.06 2.12 23.92
CA ILE A 74 -1.48 1.49 22.74
C ILE A 74 -0.65 2.55 21.98
N GLY A 75 0.67 2.42 22.02
CA GLY A 75 1.59 3.44 21.49
C GLY A 75 1.45 3.70 19.98
N SER A 76 0.94 2.72 19.21
CA SER A 76 0.71 2.89 17.77
C SER A 76 -0.60 3.63 17.41
N GLU A 77 -1.45 3.92 18.40
CA GLU A 77 -2.74 4.61 18.15
C GLU A 77 -2.67 6.14 18.31
N THR A 78 -1.53 6.71 18.56
CA THR A 78 -1.33 8.15 18.80
C THR A 78 0.03 8.59 18.29
N LEU A 79 0.18 9.88 17.98
CA LEU A 79 1.46 10.44 17.55
C LEU A 79 2.26 10.98 18.73
N PRO A 80 3.60 10.80 18.73
CA PRO A 80 4.49 11.40 19.73
C PRO A 80 4.57 12.92 19.58
N LEU A 81 5.31 13.58 20.48
CA LEU A 81 5.60 15.02 20.46
C LEU A 81 4.34 15.89 20.37
N GLY A 82 3.36 15.62 21.24
CA GLY A 82 2.14 16.41 21.30
C GLY A 82 1.23 16.24 20.08
N GLY A 83 1.36 15.13 19.37
CA GLY A 83 0.52 14.81 18.20
C GLY A 83 1.13 15.20 16.86
N VAL A 84 2.33 15.75 16.84
CA VAL A 84 3.04 16.15 15.61
C VAL A 84 3.61 14.94 14.85
N GLY A 85 4.02 13.91 15.61
CA GLY A 85 4.84 12.83 15.08
C GLY A 85 6.35 13.14 15.12
N ASN A 86 7.18 12.18 14.76
CA ASN A 86 8.61 12.37 14.75
C ASN A 86 9.05 13.33 13.63
N PRO A 87 10.05 14.19 13.87
CA PRO A 87 10.52 15.15 12.87
C PRO A 87 11.10 14.45 11.64
N VAL A 88 10.90 15.07 10.49
CA VAL A 88 11.48 14.70 9.20
C VAL A 88 12.27 15.86 8.61
N ASN A 89 13.21 15.54 7.72
CA ASN A 89 13.98 16.54 7.00
C ASN A 89 13.12 17.25 5.93
N TYR A 90 13.60 18.38 5.45
CA TYR A 90 12.97 19.16 4.38
C TYR A 90 13.62 18.84 3.03
N ASP A 91 13.00 19.32 1.96
CA ASP A 91 13.48 19.21 0.57
C ASP A 91 13.74 17.76 0.10
N THR A 92 13.00 16.82 0.66
CA THR A 92 13.10 15.40 0.27
C THR A 92 12.21 15.04 -0.92
N GLY A 93 11.27 15.88 -1.30
CA GLY A 93 10.23 15.57 -2.28
C GLY A 93 9.13 14.63 -1.79
N LEU A 94 9.32 13.99 -0.62
CA LEU A 94 8.36 13.05 -0.06
C LEU A 94 7.25 13.75 0.74
N VAL A 95 6.09 13.11 0.77
CA VAL A 95 4.92 13.53 1.55
C VAL A 95 4.85 12.71 2.83
N ARG A 96 4.66 13.38 3.97
CA ARG A 96 4.47 12.72 5.26
C ARG A 96 3.16 11.96 5.29
N SER A 97 3.16 10.81 5.97
CA SER A 97 1.95 10.13 6.44
C SER A 97 2.02 10.03 7.96
N ALA A 98 0.94 10.39 8.63
CA ALA A 98 0.87 10.30 10.08
C ALA A 98 0.66 8.86 10.54
N PHE A 99 -0.16 8.13 9.80
CA PHE A 99 -0.47 6.74 10.05
C PHE A 99 -0.18 5.88 8.82
N ARG A 100 -0.05 4.59 9.06
CA ARG A 100 0.06 3.50 8.08
C ARG A 100 -1.33 2.99 7.72
N PRO A 101 -1.48 2.24 6.64
CA PRO A 101 -2.70 1.47 6.42
C PRO A 101 -3.09 0.69 7.69
N LEU A 102 -4.36 0.74 8.08
CA LEU A 102 -4.89 0.20 9.34
C LEU A 102 -4.37 0.89 10.62
N ASP A 103 -4.29 2.20 10.60
CA ASP A 103 -4.31 3.07 11.77
C ASP A 103 -3.07 3.04 12.69
N ASP A 104 -2.00 2.31 12.36
CA ASP A 104 -0.76 2.38 13.15
C ASP A 104 0.05 3.64 12.83
N ALA A 105 0.44 4.38 13.85
CA ALA A 105 1.28 5.57 13.71
C ALA A 105 2.63 5.24 13.07
N THR A 106 3.05 6.07 12.11
CA THR A 106 4.39 5.99 11.53
C THR A 106 5.46 6.31 12.57
N ILE A 107 6.58 5.60 12.51
CA ILE A 107 7.77 5.90 13.31
C ILE A 107 8.59 6.99 12.60
N LEU A 108 8.84 6.81 11.31
CA LEU A 108 9.46 7.80 10.43
C LEU A 108 8.42 8.22 9.39
N GLN A 109 8.07 9.50 9.35
CA GLN A 109 6.82 9.93 8.70
C GLN A 109 6.82 9.87 7.16
N PHE A 110 7.95 9.64 6.51
CA PHE A 110 7.94 9.35 5.08
C PHE A 110 7.71 7.85 4.85
N PHE A 111 6.44 7.47 4.81
CA PHE A 111 5.99 6.12 4.52
C PHE A 111 6.18 5.81 3.03
N VAL A 112 7.17 4.97 2.72
CA VAL A 112 7.62 4.71 1.35
C VAL A 112 6.55 4.03 0.49
N PRO A 113 5.86 2.95 0.93
CA PRO A 113 4.81 2.35 0.10
C PRO A 113 3.66 3.29 -0.20
N GLY A 114 3.26 4.14 0.74
CA GLY A 114 2.20 5.14 0.53
C GLY A 114 2.60 6.24 -0.45
N ASN A 115 3.86 6.72 -0.41
CA ASN A 115 4.38 7.65 -1.41
C ASN A 115 4.46 7.00 -2.80
N ALA A 116 4.88 5.73 -2.89
CA ALA A 116 4.91 4.99 -4.13
C ALA A 116 3.50 4.82 -4.73
N HIS A 117 2.52 4.46 -3.91
CA HIS A 117 1.11 4.36 -4.33
C HIS A 117 0.59 5.71 -4.83
N MET A 118 0.76 6.78 -4.06
CA MET A 118 0.34 8.13 -4.47
C MET A 118 0.99 8.56 -5.79
N LEU A 119 2.29 8.32 -5.97
CA LEU A 119 3.00 8.62 -7.22
C LEU A 119 2.38 7.92 -8.42
N SER A 120 2.10 6.63 -8.28
CA SER A 120 1.46 5.84 -9.35
C SER A 120 0.10 6.40 -9.72
N GLU A 121 -0.73 6.63 -8.72
CA GLU A 121 -2.08 7.12 -8.94
C GLU A 121 -2.11 8.52 -9.57
N LEU A 122 -1.20 9.41 -9.16
CA LEU A 122 -1.08 10.73 -9.79
C LEU A 122 -0.66 10.64 -11.26
N LYS A 123 0.25 9.72 -11.62
CA LYS A 123 0.63 9.47 -13.01
C LYS A 123 -0.57 8.98 -13.84
N LEU A 124 -1.35 8.05 -13.28
CA LEU A 124 -2.55 7.53 -13.93
C LEU A 124 -3.64 8.62 -14.06
N ILE A 125 -3.84 9.48 -13.07
CA ILE A 125 -4.78 10.60 -13.16
C ILE A 125 -4.38 11.59 -14.27
N VAL A 126 -3.10 11.82 -14.51
CA VAL A 126 -2.69 12.63 -15.67
C VAL A 126 -3.16 11.96 -16.97
N ALA A 127 -2.85 10.69 -17.16
CA ALA A 127 -3.18 9.94 -18.39
C ALA A 127 -4.68 9.70 -18.57
N ASN A 128 -5.39 9.36 -17.49
CA ASN A 128 -6.81 8.97 -17.56
C ASN A 128 -7.77 10.16 -17.50
N VAL A 129 -7.35 11.28 -16.87
CA VAL A 129 -8.23 12.44 -16.68
C VAL A 129 -7.69 13.66 -17.41
N PHE A 130 -6.53 14.21 -17.02
CA PHE A 130 -6.07 15.51 -17.50
C PHE A 130 -5.72 15.53 -18.99
N ASP A 131 -5.22 14.43 -19.55
CA ASP A 131 -4.96 14.31 -21.00
C ASP A 131 -6.23 14.18 -21.83
N ARG A 132 -7.41 14.01 -21.19
CA ARG A 132 -8.69 13.73 -21.86
C ARG A 132 -9.76 14.80 -21.64
N ILE A 133 -9.63 15.64 -20.62
CA ILE A 133 -10.59 16.73 -20.34
C ILE A 133 -10.19 18.04 -21.01
N GLU A 134 -11.14 18.96 -21.14
CA GLU A 134 -10.88 20.31 -21.63
C GLU A 134 -9.88 21.06 -20.72
N GLN A 135 -8.89 21.67 -21.35
CA GLN A 135 -7.88 22.49 -20.67
C GLN A 135 -8.41 23.89 -20.40
N THR A 136 -8.93 24.10 -19.21
CA THR A 136 -9.32 25.41 -18.67
C THR A 136 -8.19 25.96 -17.78
N GLN A 137 -8.29 27.21 -17.35
CA GLN A 137 -7.32 27.77 -16.38
C GLN A 137 -7.25 26.96 -15.09
N GLU A 138 -8.38 26.42 -14.62
CA GLU A 138 -8.44 25.61 -13.39
C GLU A 138 -7.79 24.24 -13.61
N THR A 139 -8.15 23.52 -14.67
CA THR A 139 -7.57 22.18 -14.96
C THR A 139 -6.09 22.25 -15.26
N THR A 140 -5.64 23.30 -15.97
CA THR A 140 -4.20 23.54 -16.23
C THR A 140 -3.44 23.75 -14.91
N ARG A 141 -3.96 24.58 -14.00
CA ARG A 141 -3.34 24.78 -12.66
C ARG A 141 -3.24 23.48 -11.87
N LEU A 142 -4.31 22.68 -11.86
CA LEU A 142 -4.31 21.40 -11.14
C LEU A 142 -3.31 20.42 -11.76
N LEU A 143 -3.23 20.35 -13.08
CA LEU A 143 -2.25 19.53 -13.80
C LEU A 143 -0.81 19.94 -13.47
N GLU A 144 -0.50 21.24 -13.45
CA GLU A 144 0.83 21.74 -13.08
C GLU A 144 1.24 21.33 -11.68
N VAL A 145 0.31 21.47 -10.70
CA VAL A 145 0.55 21.04 -9.31
C VAL A 145 0.73 19.52 -9.23
N THR A 146 -0.09 18.77 -9.97
CA THR A 146 0.03 17.30 -10.04
C THR A 146 1.39 16.88 -10.58
N GLN A 147 1.82 17.49 -11.69
CA GLN A 147 3.11 17.20 -12.30
C GLN A 147 4.29 17.53 -11.38
N GLN A 148 4.16 18.60 -10.59
CA GLN A 148 5.18 18.94 -9.57
C GLN A 148 5.26 17.83 -8.51
N PHE A 149 4.14 17.33 -7.96
CA PHE A 149 4.14 16.22 -7.01
C PHE A 149 4.71 14.93 -7.62
N ILE A 150 4.37 14.62 -8.87
CA ILE A 150 4.95 13.47 -9.56
C ILE A 150 6.48 13.56 -9.58
N ASN A 151 7.02 14.71 -9.99
CA ASN A 151 8.47 14.91 -10.09
C ASN A 151 9.15 14.86 -8.70
N ASP A 152 8.54 15.52 -7.71
CA ASP A 152 9.09 15.60 -6.35
C ASP A 152 9.08 14.22 -5.66
N ILE A 153 7.96 13.50 -5.68
CA ILE A 153 7.86 12.19 -5.04
C ILE A 153 8.76 11.16 -5.75
N GLU A 154 8.82 11.17 -7.08
CA GLU A 154 9.69 10.29 -7.84
C GLU A 154 11.17 10.51 -7.50
N LEU A 155 11.58 11.77 -7.40
CA LEU A 155 12.94 12.14 -6.97
C LEU A 155 13.17 11.68 -5.52
N GLY A 156 12.22 11.96 -4.62
CA GLY A 156 12.33 11.61 -3.21
C GLY A 156 12.43 10.11 -2.97
N LEU A 157 11.63 9.31 -3.66
CA LEU A 157 11.71 7.85 -3.60
C LEU A 157 13.07 7.33 -4.10
N ARG A 158 13.57 7.88 -5.21
CA ARG A 158 14.86 7.48 -5.76
C ARG A 158 16.03 7.80 -4.81
N GLU A 159 16.00 8.95 -4.14
CA GLU A 159 17.11 9.42 -3.31
C GLU A 159 17.06 8.93 -1.86
N HIS A 160 15.87 8.63 -1.33
CA HIS A 160 15.71 8.32 0.08
C HIS A 160 15.14 6.93 0.37
N ALA A 161 14.35 6.32 -0.55
CA ALA A 161 13.68 5.07 -0.27
C ALA A 161 14.58 3.84 -0.40
N ILE A 162 15.62 3.89 -1.24
CA ILE A 162 16.56 2.78 -1.45
C ILE A 162 17.74 2.94 -0.50
N VAL A 163 17.92 1.96 0.38
CA VAL A 163 18.94 1.99 1.43
C VAL A 163 19.76 0.70 1.41
N LYS A 164 21.06 0.82 1.66
CA LYS A 164 21.97 -0.32 1.71
C LYS A 164 21.84 -1.07 3.03
N HIS A 165 21.20 -2.22 3.00
CA HIS A 165 21.09 -3.11 4.15
C HIS A 165 22.32 -4.03 4.25
N PRO A 166 22.93 -4.23 5.46
CA PRO A 166 24.18 -5.02 5.61
C PRO A 166 24.08 -6.46 5.12
N LYS A 167 22.91 -7.09 5.23
CA LYS A 167 22.68 -8.48 4.84
C LYS A 167 22.04 -8.63 3.45
N TRP A 168 21.15 -7.71 3.08
CA TRP A 168 20.28 -7.86 1.92
C TRP A 168 20.72 -7.04 0.70
N GLY A 169 21.74 -6.17 0.85
CA GLY A 169 22.15 -5.25 -0.21
C GLY A 169 21.23 -4.03 -0.32
N ASP A 170 21.02 -3.53 -1.53
CA ASP A 170 20.11 -2.41 -1.73
C ASP A 170 18.67 -2.91 -1.66
N VAL A 171 17.90 -2.29 -0.75
CA VAL A 171 16.50 -2.61 -0.46
C VAL A 171 15.67 -1.34 -0.32
N TYR A 172 14.37 -1.44 -0.52
CA TYR A 172 13.45 -0.38 -0.10
C TYR A 172 13.27 -0.40 1.41
N ALA A 173 13.40 0.77 2.05
CA ALA A 173 13.00 0.97 3.43
C ALA A 173 11.48 1.12 3.52
N TYR A 174 10.89 0.72 4.65
CA TYR A 174 9.45 0.87 4.89
C TYR A 174 9.08 2.33 5.21
N GLU A 175 9.89 2.96 6.05
CA GLU A 175 9.79 4.37 6.40
C GLU A 175 11.17 5.01 6.42
N VAL A 176 11.24 6.29 6.08
CA VAL A 176 12.46 7.11 6.15
C VAL A 176 12.16 8.48 6.75
N ASP A 177 13.20 9.19 7.21
CA ASP A 177 13.06 10.53 7.81
C ASP A 177 13.76 11.64 7.01
N GLY A 178 14.50 11.29 5.95
CA GLY A 178 15.30 12.23 5.17
C GLY A 178 16.59 12.69 5.86
N TYR A 179 16.85 12.30 7.12
CA TYR A 179 18.12 12.52 7.83
C TYR A 179 19.06 11.31 7.74
N GLY A 180 18.67 10.26 7.02
CA GLY A 180 19.39 9.00 6.91
C GLY A 180 18.85 7.90 7.83
N GLY A 181 17.80 8.17 8.59
CA GLY A 181 17.04 7.14 9.32
C GLY A 181 16.21 6.31 8.36
N ALA A 182 16.22 4.98 8.59
CA ALA A 182 15.45 4.03 7.80
C ALA A 182 14.89 2.91 8.69
N LEU A 183 13.64 2.54 8.47
CA LEU A 183 12.99 1.44 9.15
C LEU A 183 12.89 0.23 8.22
N PHE A 184 13.46 -0.89 8.65
CA PHE A 184 13.39 -2.15 7.93
C PHE A 184 12.35 -3.06 8.57
N MET A 185 11.19 -3.10 7.99
CA MET A 185 10.09 -4.00 8.29
C MET A 185 9.17 -4.08 7.07
N ASP A 186 8.14 -4.85 7.15
CA ASP A 186 6.93 -4.73 6.34
C ASP A 186 5.73 -5.05 7.22
N ASP A 187 4.59 -4.51 6.85
CA ASP A 187 3.28 -4.78 7.40
C ASP A 187 2.43 -5.46 6.34
N ALA A 188 1.47 -6.27 6.75
CA ALA A 188 0.59 -6.98 5.81
C ALA A 188 -0.43 -6.08 5.12
N ASN A 189 -0.66 -4.89 5.66
CA ASN A 189 -1.65 -3.95 5.13
C ASN A 189 -1.13 -3.22 3.89
N ILE A 190 -1.98 -3.05 2.90
CA ILE A 190 -1.63 -2.54 1.58
C ILE A 190 -1.93 -1.02 1.51
N PRO A 191 -0.99 -0.21 0.98
CA PRO A 191 0.28 -0.57 0.35
C PRO A 191 1.36 -0.99 1.33
N SER A 192 2.18 -1.97 0.93
CA SER A 192 3.32 -2.49 1.69
C SER A 192 4.57 -2.56 0.79
N LEU A 193 5.73 -2.88 1.36
CA LEU A 193 6.92 -3.13 0.53
C LEU A 193 6.72 -4.34 -0.38
N LEU A 194 6.04 -5.38 0.11
CA LEU A 194 5.73 -6.56 -0.69
C LEU A 194 4.81 -6.22 -1.87
N SER A 195 3.91 -5.23 -1.72
CA SER A 195 2.95 -4.84 -2.75
C SER A 195 3.50 -3.84 -3.78
N LEU A 196 4.72 -3.35 -3.67
CA LEU A 196 5.26 -2.31 -4.56
C LEU A 196 5.06 -2.57 -6.07
N PRO A 197 5.21 -3.82 -6.59
CA PRO A 197 4.93 -4.08 -8.00
C PRO A 197 3.47 -3.87 -8.42
N GLU A 198 2.52 -4.03 -7.50
CA GLU A 198 1.10 -3.80 -7.76
C GLU A 198 0.79 -2.32 -8.06
N THR A 199 1.67 -1.41 -7.67
CA THR A 199 1.53 0.01 -8.02
C THR A 199 1.87 0.30 -9.48
N GLY A 200 2.50 -0.62 -10.19
CA GLY A 200 2.96 -0.42 -11.56
C GLY A 200 4.24 0.45 -11.70
N LEU A 201 4.79 0.96 -10.60
CA LEU A 201 6.01 1.78 -10.63
C LEU A 201 7.28 0.99 -10.88
N LEU A 202 7.30 -0.27 -10.51
CA LEU A 202 8.43 -1.17 -10.69
C LEU A 202 7.99 -2.57 -11.06
N SER A 203 8.87 -3.28 -11.75
CA SER A 203 8.66 -4.69 -12.05
C SER A 203 8.92 -5.56 -10.82
N LYS A 204 8.18 -6.66 -10.68
CA LYS A 204 8.52 -7.71 -9.70
C LYS A 204 9.92 -8.28 -9.88
N ASP A 205 10.52 -8.15 -11.08
CA ASP A 205 11.88 -8.60 -11.37
C ASP A 205 12.96 -7.55 -11.08
N ASP A 206 12.57 -6.35 -10.60
CA ASP A 206 13.52 -5.32 -10.19
C ASP A 206 14.48 -5.85 -9.12
N PRO A 207 15.80 -5.70 -9.29
CA PRO A 207 16.78 -6.30 -8.36
C PRO A 207 16.67 -5.78 -6.92
N VAL A 208 16.34 -4.48 -6.74
CA VAL A 208 16.17 -3.88 -5.41
C VAL A 208 14.89 -4.43 -4.78
N TYR A 209 13.81 -4.54 -5.56
CA TYR A 209 12.59 -5.17 -5.09
C TYR A 209 12.80 -6.63 -4.72
N GLN A 210 13.52 -7.40 -5.53
CA GLN A 210 13.81 -8.81 -5.22
C GLN A 210 14.62 -8.98 -3.92
N ASN A 211 15.55 -8.07 -3.63
CA ASN A 211 16.24 -8.04 -2.35
C ASN A 211 15.28 -7.68 -1.20
N THR A 212 14.43 -6.66 -1.43
CA THR A 212 13.40 -6.25 -0.48
C THR A 212 12.43 -7.40 -0.18
N ARG A 213 11.92 -8.06 -1.23
CA ARG A 213 11.01 -9.20 -1.09
C ARG A 213 11.62 -10.33 -0.25
N LYS A 214 12.89 -10.69 -0.51
CA LYS A 214 13.62 -11.68 0.30
C LYS A 214 13.77 -11.24 1.75
N MET A 215 14.01 -9.95 1.98
CA MET A 215 14.12 -9.36 3.31
C MET A 215 12.79 -9.45 4.06
N VAL A 216 11.70 -8.96 3.48
CA VAL A 216 10.41 -8.86 4.18
C VAL A 216 9.73 -10.21 4.40
N LEU A 217 10.02 -11.20 3.57
CA LEU A 217 9.57 -12.59 3.73
C LEU A 217 10.53 -13.45 4.57
N SER A 218 11.39 -12.82 5.36
CA SER A 218 12.35 -13.51 6.24
C SER A 218 12.29 -12.96 7.66
N LYS A 219 12.35 -13.85 8.66
CA LYS A 219 12.44 -13.45 10.08
C LYS A 219 13.69 -12.63 10.39
N ASP A 220 14.75 -12.83 9.62
CA ASP A 220 16.01 -12.08 9.79
C ASP A 220 15.95 -10.67 9.18
N GLY A 221 14.97 -10.37 8.37
CA GLY A 221 14.80 -9.08 7.69
C GLY A 221 13.55 -8.31 8.10
N ASN A 222 12.51 -9.01 8.58
CA ASN A 222 11.26 -8.40 8.99
C ASN A 222 10.83 -8.93 10.37
N PRO A 223 10.79 -8.07 11.41
CA PRO A 223 10.36 -8.48 12.75
C PRO A 223 8.93 -9.00 12.79
N TYR A 224 8.10 -8.60 11.83
CA TYR A 224 6.70 -9.01 11.71
C TYR A 224 6.48 -10.21 10.79
N TYR A 225 7.53 -10.77 10.16
CA TYR A 225 7.39 -12.06 9.48
C TYR A 225 7.32 -13.17 10.54
N LEU A 226 6.15 -13.81 10.62
CA LEU A 226 5.85 -14.81 11.65
C LEU A 226 5.74 -16.18 10.99
N LYS A 227 6.32 -17.19 11.65
CA LYS A 227 6.25 -18.57 11.19
C LYS A 227 5.89 -19.48 12.36
N GLY A 228 4.82 -20.22 12.19
CA GLY A 228 4.34 -21.24 13.13
C GLY A 228 4.14 -22.59 12.45
N PRO A 229 3.66 -23.58 13.20
CA PRO A 229 3.42 -24.92 12.66
C PRO A 229 2.24 -25.02 11.69
N PHE A 230 1.34 -24.04 11.68
CA PHE A 230 0.10 -24.11 10.89
C PHE A 230 -0.13 -22.93 9.95
N PHE A 231 0.57 -21.82 10.19
CA PHE A 231 0.49 -20.64 9.33
C PHE A 231 1.82 -19.88 9.34
N GLU A 232 2.10 -19.19 8.25
CA GLU A 232 3.18 -18.21 8.16
C GLU A 232 2.73 -17.00 7.37
N GLY A 233 3.30 -15.83 7.64
CA GLY A 233 2.98 -14.60 6.93
C GLY A 233 3.48 -13.37 7.65
N ILE A 234 3.18 -12.20 7.10
CA ILE A 234 3.52 -10.93 7.72
C ILE A 234 2.38 -10.54 8.67
N GLY A 235 2.74 -10.10 9.85
CA GLY A 235 1.85 -9.52 10.87
C GLY A 235 1.82 -8.00 10.81
N GLY A 236 1.60 -7.38 11.97
CA GLY A 236 1.62 -5.93 12.15
C GLY A 236 1.68 -5.57 13.63
N PRO A 237 1.93 -4.29 13.98
CA PRO A 237 2.13 -3.88 15.37
C PRO A 237 0.92 -4.11 16.28
N HIS A 238 -0.30 -3.84 15.81
CA HIS A 238 -1.49 -3.84 16.67
C HIS A 238 -2.16 -5.19 16.89
N ILE A 239 -1.81 -6.21 16.11
CA ILE A 239 -2.40 -7.56 16.27
C ILE A 239 -1.55 -8.50 17.12
N GLY A 240 -0.42 -8.01 17.64
CA GLY A 240 0.49 -8.76 18.51
C GLY A 240 1.43 -9.70 17.75
N ILE A 241 2.35 -10.31 18.50
CA ILE A 241 3.52 -11.04 17.95
C ILE A 241 3.24 -12.49 17.56
N ARG A 242 2.00 -12.94 17.60
CA ARG A 242 1.61 -14.32 17.27
C ARG A 242 0.71 -14.40 16.03
N ASN A 243 0.17 -13.28 15.60
CA ASN A 243 -0.82 -13.21 14.56
C ASN A 243 -0.20 -12.70 13.25
N ALA A 244 -0.45 -13.41 12.17
CA ALA A 244 -0.12 -12.98 10.82
C ALA A 244 -1.40 -12.84 9.98
N TRP A 245 -1.33 -12.01 8.96
CA TRP A 245 -2.47 -11.69 8.11
C TRP A 245 -2.51 -12.59 6.87
N PRO A 246 -3.64 -13.24 6.56
CA PRO A 246 -3.81 -13.95 5.29
C PRO A 246 -3.55 -13.04 4.08
N MET A 247 -3.85 -11.74 4.19
CA MET A 247 -3.62 -10.73 3.15
C MET A 247 -2.16 -10.69 2.68
N SER A 248 -1.18 -10.91 3.57
CA SER A 248 0.23 -10.96 3.19
C SER A 248 0.57 -12.13 2.27
N LEU A 249 -0.11 -13.27 2.41
CA LEU A 249 0.06 -14.41 1.52
C LEU A 249 -0.62 -14.17 0.16
N LEU A 250 -1.76 -13.46 0.13
CA LEU A 250 -2.41 -13.06 -1.11
C LEU A 250 -1.49 -12.14 -1.92
N MET A 251 -0.80 -11.21 -1.26
CA MET A 251 0.20 -10.36 -1.90
C MET A 251 1.43 -11.16 -2.35
N ARG A 252 1.90 -12.12 -1.53
CA ARG A 252 2.99 -13.03 -1.89
C ARG A 252 2.68 -13.81 -3.17
N ILE A 253 1.43 -14.25 -3.36
CA ILE A 253 0.95 -14.93 -4.57
C ILE A 253 1.08 -14.01 -5.79
N ARG A 254 0.57 -12.78 -5.73
CA ARG A 254 0.53 -11.87 -6.87
C ARG A 254 1.90 -11.30 -7.26
N THR A 255 2.89 -11.42 -6.40
CA THR A 255 4.25 -10.89 -6.62
C THR A 255 5.31 -11.94 -6.91
N THR A 256 4.90 -13.14 -7.33
CA THR A 256 5.79 -14.25 -7.76
C THR A 256 5.27 -14.94 -9.01
N ASP A 257 6.19 -15.56 -9.75
CA ASP A 257 5.86 -16.50 -10.84
C ASP A 257 6.08 -17.96 -10.47
N ASP A 258 6.59 -18.25 -9.26
CA ASP A 258 6.84 -19.59 -8.78
C ASP A 258 5.52 -20.30 -8.42
N ASP A 259 5.12 -21.24 -9.24
CA ASP A 259 3.89 -22.02 -9.08
C ASP A 259 3.85 -22.77 -7.73
N ALA A 260 4.99 -23.25 -7.25
CA ALA A 260 5.07 -23.95 -5.96
C ALA A 260 4.81 -22.97 -4.79
N GLU A 261 5.40 -21.78 -4.84
CA GLU A 261 5.16 -20.71 -3.86
C GLU A 261 3.68 -20.23 -3.86
N ILE A 262 3.09 -20.10 -5.06
CA ILE A 262 1.68 -19.72 -5.23
C ILE A 262 0.76 -20.77 -4.57
N LEU A 263 0.93 -22.05 -4.93
CA LEU A 263 0.10 -23.14 -4.41
C LEU A 263 0.25 -23.32 -2.89
N ASP A 264 1.47 -23.22 -2.37
CA ASP A 264 1.72 -23.27 -0.92
C ASP A 264 1.02 -22.12 -0.18
N SER A 265 1.16 -20.90 -0.68
CA SER A 265 0.50 -19.72 -0.10
C SER A 265 -1.02 -19.82 -0.17
N LEU A 266 -1.57 -20.23 -1.32
CA LEU A 266 -3.01 -20.39 -1.50
C LEU A 266 -3.57 -21.45 -0.54
N LYS A 267 -2.86 -22.59 -0.40
CA LYS A 267 -3.23 -23.63 0.53
C LYS A 267 -3.28 -23.13 1.98
N HIS A 268 -2.25 -22.40 2.41
CA HIS A 268 -2.22 -21.82 3.76
C HIS A 268 -3.40 -20.87 4.03
N VAL A 269 -3.72 -19.99 3.07
CA VAL A 269 -4.88 -19.09 3.19
C VAL A 269 -6.17 -19.87 3.32
N MET A 270 -6.38 -20.89 2.47
CA MET A 270 -7.63 -21.69 2.48
C MET A 270 -7.75 -22.59 3.71
N ASP A 271 -6.64 -23.11 4.24
CA ASP A 271 -6.63 -23.99 5.42
C ASP A 271 -6.86 -23.22 6.74
N THR A 272 -6.88 -21.89 6.74
CA THR A 272 -6.96 -21.04 7.95
C THR A 272 -8.26 -20.23 8.06
N THR A 273 -9.37 -20.77 7.58
CA THR A 273 -10.67 -20.10 7.60
C THR A 273 -11.55 -20.51 8.79
N ALA A 274 -11.06 -21.29 9.75
CA ALA A 274 -11.82 -21.87 10.86
C ALA A 274 -13.11 -22.61 10.40
N GLY A 275 -13.12 -23.13 9.16
CA GLY A 275 -14.29 -23.77 8.55
C GLY A 275 -15.38 -22.81 8.07
N LEU A 276 -15.18 -21.50 8.17
CA LEU A 276 -16.16 -20.49 7.72
C LEU A 276 -16.12 -20.25 6.21
N GLY A 277 -15.01 -20.59 5.55
CA GLY A 277 -14.81 -20.28 4.12
C GLY A 277 -14.63 -18.78 3.84
N LEU A 278 -14.34 -17.99 4.86
CA LEU A 278 -14.12 -16.54 4.79
C LEU A 278 -12.74 -16.20 5.38
N MET A 279 -12.10 -15.19 4.81
CA MET A 279 -10.79 -14.74 5.26
C MET A 279 -10.92 -13.92 6.54
N HIS A 280 -10.13 -14.30 7.55
CA HIS A 280 -9.97 -13.55 8.79
C HIS A 280 -9.13 -12.29 8.59
N GLU A 281 -9.17 -11.38 9.55
CA GLU A 281 -8.23 -10.26 9.61
C GLU A 281 -6.82 -10.79 9.87
N SER A 282 -6.61 -11.47 11.01
CA SER A 282 -5.35 -12.13 11.32
C SER A 282 -5.58 -13.47 11.99
N VAL A 283 -4.61 -14.37 11.87
CA VAL A 283 -4.63 -15.71 12.47
C VAL A 283 -3.37 -15.95 13.29
N ASN A 284 -3.53 -16.61 14.44
CA ASN A 284 -2.40 -17.05 15.25
C ASN A 284 -1.67 -18.19 14.49
N VAL A 285 -0.39 -17.97 14.21
CA VAL A 285 0.44 -18.90 13.44
C VAL A 285 0.60 -20.29 14.10
N GLY A 286 0.34 -20.39 15.40
CA GLY A 286 0.31 -21.64 16.17
C GLY A 286 -1.05 -22.32 16.21
N SER A 287 -2.11 -21.74 15.64
CA SER A 287 -3.46 -22.26 15.69
C SER A 287 -3.81 -23.11 14.49
N ARG A 288 -4.15 -24.37 14.72
CA ARG A 288 -4.56 -25.29 13.67
C ARG A 288 -5.89 -24.86 13.04
N GLY A 289 -5.92 -24.79 11.70
CA GLY A 289 -7.13 -24.45 10.95
C GLY A 289 -7.59 -23.01 11.10
N GLY A 290 -6.76 -22.12 11.67
CA GLY A 290 -7.10 -20.71 11.87
C GLY A 290 -8.15 -20.44 12.95
N ASN A 291 -8.32 -21.34 13.94
CA ASN A 291 -9.38 -21.22 14.97
C ASN A 291 -9.13 -20.10 16.01
N ASP A 292 -7.93 -19.52 16.04
CA ASP A 292 -7.58 -18.36 16.86
C ASP A 292 -7.28 -17.18 15.93
N TYR A 293 -8.22 -16.23 15.88
CA TYR A 293 -8.22 -15.11 14.94
C TYR A 293 -8.75 -13.83 15.60
N THR A 294 -8.46 -12.66 15.02
CA THR A 294 -8.91 -11.37 15.55
C THR A 294 -10.30 -10.96 15.07
N ARG A 295 -10.70 -11.32 13.86
CA ARG A 295 -12.07 -11.11 13.31
C ARG A 295 -12.51 -12.33 12.52
N PRO A 296 -13.79 -12.78 12.64
CA PRO A 296 -14.27 -13.97 11.94
C PRO A 296 -14.23 -13.83 10.42
N TRP A 297 -14.41 -12.62 9.91
CA TRP A 297 -14.19 -12.25 8.52
C TRP A 297 -13.74 -10.79 8.44
N PHE A 298 -12.97 -10.47 7.43
CA PHE A 298 -12.45 -9.13 7.20
C PHE A 298 -12.65 -8.74 5.74
N ALA A 299 -13.49 -7.73 5.50
CA ALA A 299 -13.94 -7.35 4.15
C ALA A 299 -12.77 -7.13 3.18
N TRP A 300 -11.76 -6.38 3.61
CA TRP A 300 -10.58 -6.10 2.79
C TRP A 300 -9.84 -7.38 2.39
N CYS A 301 -9.55 -8.28 3.33
CA CYS A 301 -8.87 -9.54 3.01
C CYS A 301 -9.71 -10.45 2.09
N ASN A 302 -11.05 -10.48 2.24
CA ASN A 302 -11.91 -11.22 1.33
C ASN A 302 -11.94 -10.60 -0.07
N SER A 303 -11.91 -9.29 -0.20
CA SER A 303 -11.77 -8.59 -1.48
C SER A 303 -10.43 -8.92 -2.15
N GLU A 304 -9.33 -8.85 -1.40
CA GLU A 304 -8.00 -9.22 -1.89
C GLU A 304 -7.91 -10.70 -2.29
N PHE A 305 -8.63 -11.59 -1.59
CA PHE A 305 -8.75 -12.99 -2.00
C PHE A 305 -9.44 -13.11 -3.37
N GLY A 306 -10.58 -12.43 -3.54
CA GLY A 306 -11.28 -12.36 -4.83
C GLY A 306 -10.38 -11.85 -5.96
N LYS A 307 -9.71 -10.72 -5.74
CA LYS A 307 -8.72 -10.13 -6.68
C LYS A 307 -7.60 -11.13 -7.01
N THR A 308 -7.10 -11.87 -6.01
CA THR A 308 -6.05 -12.88 -6.23
C THR A 308 -6.55 -14.07 -7.07
N ILE A 309 -7.76 -14.55 -6.84
CA ILE A 309 -8.33 -15.64 -7.66
C ILE A 309 -8.54 -15.20 -9.11
N LEU A 310 -9.04 -13.97 -9.33
CA LEU A 310 -9.17 -13.41 -10.68
C LEU A 310 -7.80 -13.25 -11.35
N HIS A 311 -6.80 -12.76 -10.64
CA HIS A 311 -5.42 -12.67 -11.13
C HIS A 311 -4.89 -14.06 -11.57
N LEU A 312 -5.09 -15.09 -10.75
CA LEU A 312 -4.68 -16.46 -11.11
C LEU A 312 -5.49 -17.02 -12.29
N ALA A 313 -6.77 -16.68 -12.39
CA ALA A 313 -7.61 -17.10 -13.52
C ALA A 313 -7.08 -16.58 -14.86
N VAL A 314 -6.56 -15.36 -14.86
CA VAL A 314 -5.98 -14.73 -16.06
C VAL A 314 -4.55 -15.20 -16.33
N HIS A 315 -3.68 -15.18 -15.31
CA HIS A 315 -2.24 -15.34 -15.51
C HIS A 315 -1.72 -16.76 -15.27
N LYS A 316 -2.44 -17.57 -14.45
CA LYS A 316 -2.04 -18.91 -14.02
C LYS A 316 -3.23 -19.88 -13.96
N PRO A 317 -4.06 -19.97 -15.03
CA PRO A 317 -5.31 -20.75 -15.01
C PRO A 317 -5.08 -22.23 -14.65
N HIS A 318 -3.93 -22.79 -15.02
CA HIS A 318 -3.54 -24.17 -14.73
C HIS A 318 -3.42 -24.49 -13.22
N LEU A 319 -3.30 -23.47 -12.35
CA LEU A 319 -3.19 -23.67 -10.91
C LEU A 319 -4.53 -23.81 -10.22
N ILE A 320 -5.61 -23.25 -10.79
CA ILE A 320 -6.93 -23.17 -10.14
C ILE A 320 -8.05 -23.87 -10.91
N PHE A 321 -7.92 -24.03 -12.22
CA PHE A 321 -8.93 -24.69 -13.02
C PHE A 321 -8.61 -26.18 -13.24
N LYS A 322 -9.66 -26.97 -13.50
CA LYS A 322 -9.49 -28.33 -13.97
C LYS A 322 -8.75 -28.34 -15.32
N LYS A 323 -8.04 -29.42 -15.62
CA LYS A 323 -7.19 -29.55 -16.79
C LYS A 323 -7.89 -29.17 -18.11
N GLU A 324 -9.17 -29.43 -18.25
CA GLU A 324 -9.97 -29.11 -19.43
C GLU A 324 -10.21 -27.60 -19.65
N TYR A 325 -10.04 -26.77 -18.59
CA TYR A 325 -10.19 -25.31 -18.62
C TYR A 325 -8.86 -24.57 -18.39
N ALA A 326 -7.79 -25.29 -18.08
CA ALA A 326 -6.53 -24.69 -17.64
C ALA A 326 -5.69 -24.13 -18.79
N GLU A 327 -6.01 -24.48 -20.04
CA GLU A 327 -5.26 -24.03 -21.22
C GLU A 327 -5.73 -22.67 -21.77
N THR A 328 -6.89 -22.19 -21.29
CA THR A 328 -7.47 -20.94 -21.77
C THR A 328 -7.51 -19.92 -20.62
N ALA A 329 -6.86 -18.77 -20.83
CA ALA A 329 -6.99 -17.64 -19.88
C ALA A 329 -8.45 -17.24 -19.73
N TYR A 330 -8.86 -16.93 -18.51
CA TYR A 330 -10.20 -16.44 -18.24
C TYR A 330 -10.34 -15.01 -18.76
N ASP A 331 -11.31 -14.79 -19.64
CA ASP A 331 -11.59 -13.49 -20.20
C ASP A 331 -12.54 -12.72 -19.27
N ILE A 332 -11.97 -11.86 -18.43
CA ILE A 332 -12.72 -11.03 -17.50
C ILE A 332 -13.54 -9.96 -18.25
N ASP A 333 -13.00 -9.40 -19.33
CA ASP A 333 -13.64 -8.32 -20.10
C ASP A 333 -14.90 -8.83 -20.80
N ALA A 334 -14.86 -10.06 -21.33
CA ALA A 334 -16.02 -10.71 -21.88
C ALA A 334 -17.15 -10.87 -20.85
N LEU A 335 -16.82 -11.22 -19.61
CA LEU A 335 -17.81 -11.36 -18.53
C LEU A 335 -18.48 -10.04 -18.19
N PHE A 336 -17.72 -8.95 -18.08
CA PHE A 336 -18.28 -7.63 -17.77
C PHE A 336 -19.11 -7.08 -18.94
N SER A 337 -18.73 -7.35 -20.20
CA SER A 337 -19.51 -6.93 -21.36
C SER A 337 -20.87 -7.64 -21.50
N GLU A 338 -21.02 -8.82 -20.89
CA GLU A 338 -22.32 -9.53 -20.83
C GLU A 338 -23.24 -9.03 -19.69
N LEU A 339 -22.68 -8.31 -18.71
CA LEU A 339 -23.41 -7.81 -17.53
C LEU A 339 -23.88 -6.35 -17.68
N LEU A 340 -23.37 -5.62 -18.68
CA LEU A 340 -23.73 -4.25 -19.03
C LEU A 340 -24.67 -4.22 -20.24
#